data_e946cd0389b23cae947b73834d578c95
#
_entry.id   e946cd0389b23cae947b73834d578c95
#
_cell.length_a   1.000
_cell.length_b   1.000
_cell.length_c   1.000
_cell.angle_alpha   90.00
_cell.angle_beta   90.00
_cell.angle_gamma   90.00
#
_symmetry.space_group_name_H-M   'P 1'
#
loop_
_entity.id
_entity.type
_entity.pdbx_description
1 polymer ?
#
loop_
_entity_poly.entity_id
_entity_poly.type
_entity_poly.pdbx_seq_one_letter_code
_entity_poly.pdbx_strand_id
1 'polypeptide(L)'
;MKWKAILPKLTHKYNNGNHIVKIFDDGTKVKETFDPNADHFTYEYPESFDLKITDYCDAGCAYCHENSTKNGKHANLNLIHYLFATCKKGTEIAIGGGNALEHPDIELFVSYLRSLGLIPSITINQRHLQSHYHKIVKLMDNIAGIGVSLTDPNNEDDFRIINELGKNVVIHVIAGVVKPSDYKALYGRKVLILGYKDIRRGHDNLEKHSDEIKSNIEQLKKDLPMLKKRCEVISFDCLGLEQINPKEILNISDEEFNAIYQGHDYDMFDKDGNITVSTLFIDAVNMKVSRSSTAPMDKRYSFTGKEHIGELLIKSCEGYDGKGK
;
A
#
# COMPACT_ATOMS: atom_id res chain seq x y z
N MET A 1 16.51 -29.28 21.64
CA MET A 1 16.91 -27.85 21.54
C MET A 1 15.72 -26.99 21.90
N LYS A 2 15.80 -26.20 22.98
CA LYS A 2 14.75 -25.21 23.27
C LYS A 2 14.95 -24.02 22.32
N TRP A 3 14.08 -23.82 21.37
CA TRP A 3 14.05 -22.63 20.56
C TRP A 3 13.72 -21.43 21.47
N LYS A 4 14.70 -20.56 21.74
CA LYS A 4 14.37 -19.24 22.31
C LYS A 4 13.72 -18.46 21.20
N ALA A 5 12.41 -18.22 21.32
CA ALA A 5 11.75 -17.24 20.48
C ALA A 5 12.47 -15.91 20.69
N ILE A 6 13.10 -15.38 19.66
CA ILE A 6 13.63 -14.01 19.68
C ILE A 6 12.41 -13.12 19.54
N LEU A 7 12.02 -12.48 20.63
CA LEU A 7 10.93 -11.52 20.59
C LEU A 7 11.35 -10.30 19.74
N PRO A 8 10.47 -9.78 18.89
CA PRO A 8 10.79 -8.61 18.09
C PRO A 8 11.06 -7.40 19.00
N LYS A 9 11.99 -6.56 18.57
CA LYS A 9 12.44 -5.39 19.33
C LYS A 9 11.60 -4.18 18.95
N LEU A 10 11.11 -3.44 19.94
CA LEU A 10 10.41 -2.18 19.75
C LEU A 10 11.33 -1.13 19.09
N THR A 11 10.94 -0.60 17.95
CA THR A 11 11.70 0.41 17.17
C THR A 11 11.09 1.80 17.29
N HIS A 12 9.76 1.90 17.26
CA HIS A 12 9.05 3.18 17.36
C HIS A 12 7.86 3.06 18.31
N LYS A 13 7.59 4.16 19.02
CA LYS A 13 6.41 4.31 19.89
C LYS A 13 5.97 5.76 19.87
N TYR A 14 4.67 6.01 19.61
CA TYR A 14 4.08 7.35 19.66
C TYR A 14 2.58 7.30 19.98
N ASN A 15 2.05 8.43 20.44
CA ASN A 15 0.61 8.58 20.64
C ASN A 15 -0.04 9.12 19.37
N ASN A 16 -1.25 8.65 19.08
CA ASN A 16 -2.05 9.08 17.95
C ASN A 16 -3.54 9.05 18.34
N GLY A 17 -4.20 10.23 18.41
CA GLY A 17 -5.56 10.31 18.91
C GLY A 17 -5.72 9.66 20.30
N ASN A 18 -6.60 8.66 20.40
CA ASN A 18 -6.91 7.96 21.65
C ASN A 18 -6.09 6.70 21.92
N HIS A 19 -4.95 6.49 21.20
CA HIS A 19 -4.18 5.25 21.32
C HIS A 19 -2.67 5.46 21.21
N ILE A 20 -1.92 4.42 21.57
CA ILE A 20 -0.48 4.31 21.40
C ILE A 20 -0.20 3.37 20.23
N VAL A 21 0.67 3.79 19.32
CA VAL A 21 1.23 2.96 18.24
C VAL A 21 2.59 2.46 18.66
N LYS A 22 2.81 1.15 18.53
CA LYS A 22 4.09 0.47 18.75
C LYS A 22 4.49 -0.26 17.48
N ILE A 23 5.72 -0.04 17.00
CA ILE A 23 6.25 -0.69 15.80
C ILE A 23 7.51 -1.45 16.18
N PHE A 24 7.62 -2.69 15.71
CA PHE A 24 8.70 -3.60 16.00
C PHE A 24 9.62 -3.78 14.78
N ASP A 25 10.82 -4.32 15.01
CA ASP A 25 11.86 -4.50 13.97
C ASP A 25 11.52 -5.56 12.91
N ASP A 26 10.54 -6.41 13.18
CA ASP A 26 9.97 -7.36 12.21
C ASP A 26 8.80 -6.78 11.36
N GLY A 27 8.47 -5.49 11.57
CA GLY A 27 7.36 -4.79 10.91
C GLY A 27 6.00 -4.94 11.60
N THR A 28 5.92 -5.70 12.71
CA THR A 28 4.69 -5.80 13.50
C THR A 28 4.31 -4.44 14.06
N LYS A 29 3.05 -4.03 13.86
CA LYS A 29 2.44 -2.82 14.42
C LYS A 29 1.35 -3.23 15.40
N VAL A 30 1.42 -2.69 16.62
CA VAL A 30 0.42 -2.91 17.67
C VAL A 30 -0.15 -1.57 18.09
N LYS A 31 -1.47 -1.49 18.18
CA LYS A 31 -2.20 -0.33 18.71
C LYS A 31 -2.85 -0.70 20.03
N GLU A 32 -2.74 0.19 20.99
CA GLU A 32 -3.33 0.03 22.32
C GLU A 32 -4.06 1.32 22.69
N THR A 33 -5.38 1.25 22.86
CA THR A 33 -6.14 2.40 23.35
C THR A 33 -5.80 2.66 24.82
N PHE A 34 -5.76 3.94 25.21
CA PHE A 34 -5.71 4.33 26.61
C PHE A 34 -7.10 4.71 27.16
N ASP A 35 -8.13 4.64 26.31
CA ASP A 35 -9.52 4.75 26.72
C ASP A 35 -10.18 3.37 26.65
N PRO A 36 -10.42 2.70 27.80
CA PRO A 36 -11.02 1.36 27.81
C PRO A 36 -12.48 1.34 27.33
N ASN A 37 -13.13 2.50 27.18
CA ASN A 37 -14.50 2.61 26.69
C ASN A 37 -14.56 3.02 25.21
N ALA A 38 -13.41 3.17 24.55
CA ALA A 38 -13.39 3.53 23.14
C ALA A 38 -13.77 2.33 22.27
N ASP A 39 -14.80 2.49 21.46
CA ASP A 39 -15.27 1.48 20.50
C ASP A 39 -14.32 1.37 19.27
N HIS A 40 -13.53 2.43 19.01
CA HIS A 40 -12.64 2.51 17.85
C HIS A 40 -11.45 3.45 18.13
N PHE A 41 -10.43 3.37 17.26
CA PHE A 41 -9.30 4.29 17.29
C PHE A 41 -9.64 5.61 16.60
N THR A 42 -9.18 6.72 17.17
CA THR A 42 -9.19 8.04 16.54
C THR A 42 -7.79 8.48 16.17
N TYR A 43 -7.64 9.31 15.13
CA TYR A 43 -6.35 9.66 14.55
C TYR A 43 -6.17 11.18 14.42
N GLU A 44 -5.01 11.65 14.82
CA GLU A 44 -4.54 13.03 14.60
C GLU A 44 -3.53 13.07 13.44
N TYR A 45 -2.86 11.94 13.18
CA TYR A 45 -1.82 11.79 12.16
C TYR A 45 -2.06 10.51 11.37
N PRO A 46 -1.71 10.50 10.07
CA PRO A 46 -1.70 9.25 9.33
C PRO A 46 -0.60 8.33 9.87
N GLU A 47 -0.90 7.06 10.00
CA GLU A 47 0.09 6.02 10.36
C GLU A 47 0.78 5.43 9.14
N SER A 48 0.11 5.51 8.00
CA SER A 48 0.69 5.17 6.70
C SER A 48 0.00 5.96 5.60
N PHE A 49 0.66 6.10 4.45
CA PHE A 49 0.03 6.65 3.25
C PHE A 49 0.73 6.23 1.97
N ASP A 50 -0.07 6.21 0.90
CA ASP A 50 0.43 6.02 -0.45
C ASP A 50 0.90 7.35 -1.02
N LEU A 51 2.12 7.38 -1.54
CA LEU A 51 2.74 8.55 -2.13
C LEU A 51 3.05 8.32 -3.61
N LYS A 52 2.29 8.97 -4.47
CA LYS A 52 2.56 8.99 -5.90
C LYS A 52 3.55 10.09 -6.25
N ILE A 53 4.74 9.71 -6.73
CA ILE A 53 5.82 10.64 -7.07
C ILE A 53 6.03 10.83 -8.57
N THR A 54 5.39 10.02 -9.39
CA THR A 54 5.56 10.11 -10.85
C THR A 54 4.37 9.55 -11.62
N ASP A 55 4.07 10.15 -12.76
CA ASP A 55 3.19 9.64 -13.80
C ASP A 55 3.98 8.94 -14.94
N TYR A 56 5.32 9.04 -14.93
CA TYR A 56 6.16 8.38 -15.91
C TYR A 56 6.16 6.87 -15.71
N CYS A 57 5.89 6.10 -16.75
CA CYS A 57 6.02 4.65 -16.77
C CYS A 57 6.06 4.11 -18.20
N ASP A 58 6.96 3.21 -18.46
CA ASP A 58 7.13 2.54 -19.76
C ASP A 58 6.62 1.09 -19.77
N ALA A 59 6.08 0.58 -18.65
CA ALA A 59 5.58 -0.80 -18.55
C ALA A 59 4.35 -1.08 -19.42
N GLY A 60 3.50 -0.08 -19.70
CA GLY A 60 2.37 -0.21 -20.63
C GLY A 60 1.26 -1.16 -20.19
N CYS A 61 1.06 -1.40 -18.89
CA CYS A 61 0.03 -2.32 -18.37
C CYS A 61 -1.37 -1.93 -18.85
N ALA A 62 -2.12 -2.89 -19.39
CA ALA A 62 -3.48 -2.68 -19.90
C ALA A 62 -4.47 -2.24 -18.80
N TYR A 63 -4.27 -2.73 -17.57
CA TYR A 63 -5.10 -2.46 -16.41
C TYR A 63 -4.57 -1.35 -15.49
N CYS A 64 -3.71 -0.46 -15.98
CA CYS A 64 -3.10 0.58 -15.15
C CYS A 64 -4.11 1.62 -14.68
N HIS A 65 -4.41 1.61 -13.39
CA HIS A 65 -5.33 2.56 -12.78
C HIS A 65 -4.75 3.98 -12.65
N GLU A 66 -3.42 4.15 -12.67
CA GLU A 66 -2.78 5.47 -12.69
C GLU A 66 -2.72 6.11 -14.08
N ASN A 67 -2.97 5.32 -15.13
CA ASN A 67 -2.84 5.75 -16.53
C ASN A 67 -1.46 6.31 -16.88
N SER A 68 -0.42 5.84 -16.18
CA SER A 68 0.96 6.29 -16.35
C SER A 68 1.49 5.95 -17.75
N THR A 69 2.30 6.84 -18.31
CA THR A 69 2.85 6.72 -19.68
C THR A 69 4.29 7.19 -19.73
N LYS A 70 4.97 6.94 -20.87
CA LYS A 70 6.34 7.44 -21.14
C LYS A 70 6.44 8.98 -21.20
N ASN A 71 5.32 9.68 -21.34
CA ASN A 71 5.24 11.14 -21.34
C ASN A 71 4.79 11.69 -19.97
N GLY A 72 4.69 10.85 -18.94
CA GLY A 72 4.31 11.24 -17.61
C GLY A 72 5.34 12.17 -16.95
N LYS A 73 4.88 12.96 -15.99
CA LYS A 73 5.72 13.93 -15.28
C LYS A 73 6.18 13.34 -13.95
N HIS A 74 7.33 13.79 -13.47
CA HIS A 74 7.78 13.57 -12.10
C HIS A 74 7.29 14.70 -11.18
N ALA A 75 7.08 14.37 -9.92
CA ALA A 75 6.79 15.36 -8.88
C ALA A 75 8.04 16.21 -8.58
N ASN A 76 7.85 17.46 -8.17
CA ASN A 76 8.92 18.21 -7.53
C ASN A 76 8.93 17.91 -6.03
N LEU A 77 9.75 16.93 -5.61
CA LEU A 77 9.80 16.47 -4.23
C LEU A 77 10.25 17.54 -3.23
N ASN A 78 10.98 18.58 -3.68
CA ASN A 78 11.39 19.69 -2.82
C ASN A 78 10.19 20.48 -2.29
N LEU A 79 9.07 20.51 -3.02
CA LEU A 79 7.87 21.22 -2.58
C LEU A 79 7.18 20.56 -1.38
N ILE A 80 7.42 19.27 -1.15
CA ILE A 80 6.72 18.48 -0.12
C ILE A 80 7.63 18.05 1.05
N HIS A 81 8.88 18.51 1.09
CA HIS A 81 9.81 18.15 2.19
C HIS A 81 9.25 18.53 3.57
N TYR A 82 8.67 19.72 3.71
CA TYR A 82 8.10 20.17 4.97
C TYR A 82 7.00 19.23 5.47
N LEU A 83 6.15 18.72 4.58
CA LEU A 83 5.08 17.79 4.91
C LEU A 83 5.60 16.56 5.67
N PHE A 84 6.71 15.97 5.19
CA PHE A 84 7.29 14.79 5.83
C PHE A 84 7.94 15.11 7.18
N ALA A 85 8.47 16.31 7.36
CA ALA A 85 9.02 16.76 8.63
C ALA A 85 7.93 16.87 9.74
N THR A 86 6.65 16.94 9.35
CA THR A 86 5.51 16.98 10.30
C THR A 86 4.94 15.60 10.62
N CYS A 87 5.41 14.54 9.97
CA CYS A 87 5.00 13.17 10.25
C CYS A 87 5.54 12.66 11.59
N LYS A 88 4.83 11.73 12.21
CA LYS A 88 5.36 10.99 13.38
C LYS A 88 6.47 10.04 12.93
N LYS A 89 7.53 9.91 13.75
CA LYS A 89 8.54 8.87 13.52
C LYS A 89 7.88 7.49 13.53
N GLY A 90 8.16 6.70 12.52
CA GLY A 90 7.50 5.42 12.33
C GLY A 90 6.31 5.44 11.36
N THR A 91 5.92 6.62 10.83
CA THR A 91 4.92 6.67 9.75
C THR A 91 5.44 5.91 8.53
N GLU A 92 4.62 5.01 8.00
CA GLU A 92 4.94 4.19 6.81
C GLU A 92 4.55 4.95 5.55
N ILE A 93 5.44 4.94 4.54
CA ILE A 93 5.23 5.63 3.27
C ILE A 93 5.41 4.66 2.12
N ALA A 94 4.31 4.30 1.44
CA ALA A 94 4.34 3.47 0.26
C ALA A 94 4.55 4.34 -1.00
N ILE A 95 5.78 4.39 -1.49
CA ILE A 95 6.16 5.18 -2.66
C ILE A 95 5.80 4.42 -3.93
N GLY A 96 5.07 5.08 -4.83
CA GLY A 96 4.60 4.50 -6.07
C GLY A 96 4.22 5.53 -7.13
N GLY A 97 3.22 5.19 -7.92
CA GLY A 97 2.75 5.93 -9.08
C GLY A 97 3.04 5.17 -10.36
N GLY A 98 3.75 5.79 -11.30
CA GLY A 98 4.27 5.13 -12.49
C GLY A 98 5.49 4.25 -12.16
N ASN A 99 6.61 4.45 -12.87
CA ASN A 99 7.88 3.84 -12.49
C ASN A 99 8.65 4.76 -11.53
N ALA A 100 8.49 4.56 -10.22
CA ALA A 100 9.13 5.38 -9.21
C ALA A 100 10.67 5.33 -9.27
N LEU A 101 11.25 4.26 -9.83
CA LEU A 101 12.71 4.13 -10.02
C LEU A 101 13.26 5.13 -11.05
N GLU A 102 12.43 5.65 -11.94
CA GLU A 102 12.83 6.67 -12.92
C GLU A 102 12.79 8.09 -12.38
N HIS A 103 12.25 8.29 -11.17
CA HIS A 103 12.33 9.62 -10.56
C HIS A 103 13.80 9.99 -10.29
N PRO A 104 14.28 11.16 -10.77
CA PRO A 104 15.71 11.53 -10.68
C PRO A 104 16.22 11.60 -9.23
N ASP A 105 15.38 12.05 -8.29
CA ASP A 105 15.75 12.29 -6.91
C ASP A 105 15.39 11.14 -5.95
N ILE A 106 14.96 9.97 -6.44
CA ILE A 106 14.43 8.90 -5.60
C ILE A 106 15.40 8.45 -4.49
N GLU A 107 16.70 8.31 -4.80
CA GLU A 107 17.69 7.85 -3.83
C GLU A 107 17.86 8.88 -2.69
N LEU A 108 17.97 10.16 -3.03
CA LEU A 108 18.08 11.26 -2.05
C LEU A 108 16.80 11.39 -1.22
N PHE A 109 15.66 11.27 -1.87
CA PHE A 109 14.36 11.40 -1.21
C PHE A 109 14.11 10.28 -0.20
N VAL A 110 14.37 9.04 -0.55
CA VAL A 110 14.23 7.90 0.36
C VAL A 110 15.17 8.02 1.55
N SER A 111 16.44 8.44 1.31
CA SER A 111 17.40 8.73 2.37
C SER A 111 16.92 9.86 3.30
N TYR A 112 16.35 10.91 2.75
CA TYR A 112 15.75 12.00 3.53
C TYR A 112 14.61 11.49 4.41
N LEU A 113 13.65 10.74 3.87
CA LEU A 113 12.54 10.15 4.65
C LEU A 113 13.08 9.30 5.80
N ARG A 114 14.09 8.48 5.52
CA ARG A 114 14.74 7.64 6.53
C ARG A 114 15.40 8.45 7.63
N SER A 115 16.05 9.56 7.27
CA SER A 115 16.70 10.48 8.24
C SER A 115 15.71 11.13 9.21
N LEU A 116 14.44 11.29 8.79
CA LEU A 116 13.36 11.77 9.65
C LEU A 116 12.78 10.66 10.58
N GLY A 117 13.25 9.41 10.45
CA GLY A 117 12.74 8.27 11.20
C GLY A 117 11.44 7.71 10.62
N LEU A 118 11.13 8.00 9.35
CA LEU A 118 10.00 7.44 8.63
C LEU A 118 10.36 6.08 8.03
N ILE A 119 9.34 5.31 7.63
CA ILE A 119 9.48 3.94 7.13
C ILE A 119 9.05 3.90 5.65
N PRO A 120 9.91 4.31 4.70
CA PRO A 120 9.59 4.24 3.29
C PRO A 120 9.63 2.80 2.77
N SER A 121 8.70 2.47 1.89
CA SER A 121 8.70 1.30 1.01
C SER A 121 8.45 1.74 -0.42
N ILE A 122 8.78 0.90 -1.40
CA ILE A 122 8.60 1.23 -2.81
C ILE A 122 7.86 0.12 -3.53
N THR A 123 6.91 0.49 -4.39
CA THR A 123 6.24 -0.45 -5.29
C THR A 123 6.78 -0.30 -6.71
N ILE A 124 7.21 -1.40 -7.30
CA ILE A 124 7.74 -1.47 -8.66
C ILE A 124 7.00 -2.52 -9.48
N ASN A 125 7.00 -2.35 -10.79
CA ASN A 125 6.57 -3.41 -11.69
C ASN A 125 7.71 -4.41 -11.91
N GLN A 126 7.39 -5.71 -11.97
CA GLN A 126 8.36 -6.78 -12.23
C GLN A 126 9.22 -6.50 -13.48
N ARG A 127 8.64 -5.89 -14.52
CA ARG A 127 9.34 -5.54 -15.77
C ARG A 127 10.54 -4.61 -15.60
N HIS A 128 10.62 -3.92 -14.45
CA HIS A 128 11.70 -2.98 -14.14
C HIS A 128 12.82 -3.61 -13.30
N LEU A 129 12.67 -4.85 -12.82
CA LEU A 129 13.62 -5.48 -11.91
C LEU A 129 15.04 -5.56 -12.51
N GLN A 130 15.16 -6.13 -13.70
CA GLN A 130 16.48 -6.34 -14.31
C GLN A 130 17.14 -5.03 -14.71
N SER A 131 16.39 -4.14 -15.37
CA SER A 131 16.93 -2.85 -15.87
C SER A 131 17.34 -1.90 -14.74
N HIS A 132 16.73 -2.02 -13.55
CA HIS A 132 17.00 -1.12 -12.41
C HIS A 132 17.65 -1.84 -11.22
N TYR A 133 18.15 -3.05 -11.40
CA TYR A 133 18.69 -3.87 -10.30
C TYR A 133 19.67 -3.11 -9.41
N HIS A 134 20.67 -2.44 -9.98
CA HIS A 134 21.66 -1.68 -9.21
C HIS A 134 21.05 -0.51 -8.41
N LYS A 135 20.04 0.16 -8.96
CA LYS A 135 19.33 1.22 -8.26
C LYS A 135 18.51 0.66 -7.10
N ILE A 136 17.82 -0.46 -7.32
CA ILE A 136 17.06 -1.17 -6.29
C ILE A 136 17.98 -1.56 -5.12
N VAL A 137 19.12 -2.18 -5.41
CA VAL A 137 20.08 -2.58 -4.37
C VAL A 137 20.53 -1.39 -3.51
N LYS A 138 20.82 -0.25 -4.13
CA LYS A 138 21.17 0.98 -3.38
C LYS A 138 20.04 1.51 -2.49
N LEU A 139 18.78 1.34 -2.92
CA LEU A 139 17.63 1.78 -2.14
C LEU A 139 17.37 0.88 -0.93
N MET A 140 17.74 -0.42 -0.98
CA MET A 140 17.45 -1.40 0.08
C MET A 140 17.97 -0.98 1.47
N ASP A 141 19.04 -0.21 1.56
CA ASP A 141 19.57 0.28 2.84
C ASP A 141 18.64 1.30 3.51
N ASN A 142 17.79 1.96 2.73
CA ASN A 142 16.93 3.06 3.19
C ASN A 142 15.43 2.76 3.12
N ILE A 143 15.02 1.63 2.55
CA ILE A 143 13.61 1.21 2.50
C ILE A 143 13.36 0.01 3.42
N ALA A 144 12.15 -0.08 3.97
CA ALA A 144 11.74 -1.19 4.83
C ALA A 144 11.31 -2.42 4.03
N GLY A 145 10.83 -2.21 2.80
CA GLY A 145 10.36 -3.27 1.93
C GLY A 145 10.14 -2.81 0.51
N ILE A 146 9.97 -3.79 -0.37
CA ILE A 146 9.70 -3.58 -1.78
C ILE A 146 8.49 -4.42 -2.22
N GLY A 147 7.48 -3.75 -2.80
CA GLY A 147 6.37 -4.40 -3.47
C GLY A 147 6.70 -4.65 -4.93
N VAL A 148 6.57 -5.88 -5.41
CA VAL A 148 6.79 -6.23 -6.81
C VAL A 148 5.47 -6.64 -7.44
N SER A 149 4.94 -5.81 -8.33
CA SER A 149 3.73 -6.12 -9.10
C SER A 149 4.04 -7.22 -10.13
N LEU A 150 3.47 -8.41 -9.92
CA LEU A 150 3.68 -9.58 -10.75
C LEU A 150 3.07 -9.36 -12.15
N THR A 151 3.86 -9.61 -13.19
CA THR A 151 3.42 -9.51 -14.60
C THR A 151 3.80 -10.73 -15.43
N ASP A 152 4.85 -11.45 -15.04
CA ASP A 152 5.29 -12.69 -15.68
C ASP A 152 5.71 -13.71 -14.62
N PRO A 153 4.82 -14.66 -14.27
CA PRO A 153 5.08 -15.67 -13.25
C PRO A 153 6.14 -16.70 -13.67
N ASN A 154 6.54 -16.74 -14.95
CA ASN A 154 7.47 -17.74 -15.48
C ASN A 154 8.88 -17.17 -15.71
N ASN A 155 9.13 -15.90 -15.43
CA ASN A 155 10.44 -15.27 -15.61
C ASN A 155 11.39 -15.65 -14.47
N GLU A 156 12.19 -16.71 -14.66
CA GLU A 156 13.11 -17.23 -13.64
C GLU A 156 14.19 -16.22 -13.22
N ASP A 157 14.65 -15.36 -14.13
CA ASP A 157 15.66 -14.33 -13.84
C ASP A 157 15.12 -13.28 -12.87
N ASP A 158 13.86 -12.86 -13.07
CA ASP A 158 13.22 -11.93 -12.13
C ASP A 158 13.02 -12.56 -10.75
N PHE A 159 12.64 -13.84 -10.69
CA PHE A 159 12.49 -14.54 -9.41
C PHE A 159 13.84 -14.78 -8.73
N ARG A 160 14.93 -14.91 -9.46
CA ARG A 160 16.28 -14.93 -8.87
C ARG A 160 16.57 -13.58 -8.19
N ILE A 161 16.33 -12.46 -8.86
CA ILE A 161 16.47 -11.11 -8.29
C ILE A 161 15.59 -10.95 -7.05
N ILE A 162 14.30 -11.33 -7.12
CA ILE A 162 13.38 -11.28 -5.98
C ILE A 162 13.94 -12.06 -4.77
N ASN A 163 14.52 -13.23 -5.00
CA ASN A 163 15.13 -14.03 -3.93
C ASN A 163 16.39 -13.37 -3.35
N GLU A 164 17.23 -12.74 -4.17
CA GLU A 164 18.42 -11.99 -3.76
C GLU A 164 18.07 -10.75 -2.93
N LEU A 165 16.99 -10.05 -3.26
CA LEU A 165 16.47 -8.90 -2.49
C LEU A 165 15.93 -9.31 -1.10
N GLY A 166 15.65 -10.59 -0.90
CA GLY A 166 15.41 -11.20 0.40
C GLY A 166 13.97 -11.07 0.91
N LYS A 167 13.83 -11.23 2.22
CA LYS A 167 12.53 -11.46 2.90
C LYS A 167 11.60 -10.24 2.97
N ASN A 168 12.09 -9.04 2.64
CA ASN A 168 11.29 -7.82 2.66
C ASN A 168 10.63 -7.49 1.30
N VAL A 169 10.63 -8.49 0.40
CA VAL A 169 9.89 -8.40 -0.86
C VAL A 169 8.48 -8.96 -0.67
N VAL A 170 7.48 -8.20 -1.14
CA VAL A 170 6.07 -8.60 -1.18
C VAL A 170 5.62 -8.66 -2.63
N ILE A 171 5.10 -9.80 -3.06
CA ILE A 171 4.55 -9.94 -4.41
C ILE A 171 3.15 -9.35 -4.43
N HIS A 172 2.93 -8.35 -5.28
CA HIS A 172 1.62 -7.75 -5.50
C HIS A 172 0.93 -8.45 -6.68
N VAL A 173 -0.28 -8.93 -6.46
CA VAL A 173 -1.16 -9.47 -7.49
C VAL A 173 -2.48 -8.74 -7.49
N ILE A 174 -3.11 -8.62 -8.65
CA ILE A 174 -4.42 -7.95 -8.78
C ILE A 174 -5.48 -9.03 -8.95
N ALA A 175 -6.52 -8.98 -8.12
CA ALA A 175 -7.71 -9.82 -8.25
C ALA A 175 -8.30 -9.63 -9.67
N GLY A 176 -8.62 -10.73 -10.35
CA GLY A 176 -9.08 -10.69 -11.74
C GLY A 176 -7.99 -10.67 -12.81
N VAL A 177 -6.74 -10.30 -12.46
CA VAL A 177 -5.58 -10.39 -13.36
C VAL A 177 -4.78 -11.66 -13.10
N VAL A 178 -4.51 -11.97 -11.83
CA VAL A 178 -3.83 -13.21 -11.44
C VAL A 178 -4.69 -14.43 -11.79
N LYS A 179 -4.07 -15.46 -12.34
CA LYS A 179 -4.71 -16.71 -12.79
C LYS A 179 -4.20 -17.91 -11.99
N PRO A 180 -4.94 -19.04 -11.98
CA PRO A 180 -4.47 -20.26 -11.31
C PRO A 180 -3.10 -20.75 -11.80
N SER A 181 -2.78 -20.54 -13.08
CA SER A 181 -1.46 -20.84 -13.64
C SER A 181 -0.30 -20.12 -12.95
N ASP A 182 -0.58 -18.95 -12.36
CA ASP A 182 0.41 -18.03 -11.79
C ASP A 182 0.71 -18.36 -10.32
N TYR A 183 -0.15 -19.15 -9.65
CA TYR A 183 -0.09 -19.37 -8.20
C TYR A 183 1.20 -20.01 -7.71
N LYS A 184 1.86 -20.84 -8.53
CA LYS A 184 3.14 -21.45 -8.16
C LYS A 184 4.21 -20.40 -7.86
N ALA A 185 4.17 -19.26 -8.55
CA ALA A 185 5.08 -18.15 -8.34
C ALA A 185 4.88 -17.44 -6.99
N LEU A 186 3.74 -17.69 -6.31
CA LEU A 186 3.38 -17.10 -5.02
C LEU A 186 3.77 -17.97 -3.82
N TYR A 187 4.04 -19.26 -4.04
CA TYR A 187 4.29 -20.22 -2.96
C TYR A 187 5.56 -19.87 -2.17
N GLY A 188 5.46 -19.93 -0.84
CA GLY A 188 6.54 -19.59 0.09
C GLY A 188 6.88 -18.10 0.14
N ARG A 189 6.04 -17.21 -0.42
CA ARG A 189 6.28 -15.77 -0.50
C ARG A 189 5.21 -14.97 0.26
N LYS A 190 5.56 -13.75 0.60
CA LYS A 190 4.61 -12.75 1.09
C LYS A 190 3.86 -12.19 -0.12
N VAL A 191 2.55 -12.20 -0.05
CA VAL A 191 1.66 -11.80 -1.15
C VAL A 191 0.68 -10.74 -0.68
N LEU A 192 0.55 -9.67 -1.46
CA LEU A 192 -0.52 -8.67 -1.31
C LEU A 192 -1.49 -8.80 -2.48
N ILE A 193 -2.73 -9.14 -2.17
CA ILE A 193 -3.82 -9.19 -3.13
C ILE A 193 -4.49 -7.82 -3.19
N LEU A 194 -4.33 -7.14 -4.32
CA LEU A 194 -4.95 -5.85 -4.62
C LEU A 194 -6.29 -6.09 -5.32
N GLY A 195 -7.31 -5.30 -4.97
CA GLY A 195 -8.55 -5.30 -5.71
C GLY A 195 -8.38 -4.72 -7.12
N TYR A 196 -9.24 -5.19 -8.05
CA TYR A 196 -9.29 -4.66 -9.41
C TYR A 196 -9.92 -3.26 -9.41
N LYS A 197 -9.18 -2.26 -9.87
CA LYS A 197 -9.62 -0.86 -9.93
C LYS A 197 -10.26 -0.55 -11.28
N ASP A 198 -11.57 -0.40 -11.29
CA ASP A 198 -12.39 -0.09 -12.47
C ASP A 198 -12.36 1.42 -12.79
N ILE A 199 -11.16 1.93 -13.10
CA ILE A 199 -10.94 3.33 -13.47
C ILE A 199 -9.86 3.45 -14.56
N ARG A 200 -9.97 4.46 -15.41
CA ARG A 200 -9.01 4.77 -16.48
C ARG A 200 -8.74 3.53 -17.36
N ARG A 201 -7.45 3.16 -17.65
CA ARG A 201 -7.15 1.94 -18.41
C ARG A 201 -7.67 0.66 -17.76
N GLY A 202 -7.83 0.63 -16.44
CA GLY A 202 -8.47 -0.48 -15.76
C GLY A 202 -9.93 -0.64 -16.19
N HIS A 203 -10.65 0.47 -16.38
CA HIS A 203 -12.02 0.47 -16.92
C HIS A 203 -12.06 -0.06 -18.36
N ASP A 204 -11.24 0.50 -19.24
CA ASP A 204 -11.15 0.07 -20.64
C ASP A 204 -10.81 -1.42 -20.78
N ASN A 205 -9.97 -1.94 -19.87
CA ASN A 205 -9.60 -3.36 -19.83
C ASN A 205 -10.73 -4.23 -19.29
N LEU A 206 -11.47 -3.75 -18.29
CA LEU A 206 -12.63 -4.46 -17.75
C LEU A 206 -13.74 -4.58 -18.78
N GLU A 207 -14.03 -3.52 -19.55
CA GLU A 207 -15.03 -3.58 -20.62
C GLU A 207 -14.69 -4.66 -21.67
N LYS A 208 -13.41 -4.82 -22.00
CA LYS A 208 -12.94 -5.77 -23.01
C LYS A 208 -12.85 -7.21 -22.51
N HIS A 209 -12.61 -7.40 -21.21
CA HIS A 209 -12.27 -8.70 -20.61
C HIS A 209 -13.13 -9.02 -19.38
N SER A 210 -14.35 -8.49 -19.31
CA SER A 210 -15.24 -8.59 -18.13
C SER A 210 -15.42 -10.02 -17.64
N ASP A 211 -15.71 -10.95 -18.55
CA ASP A 211 -16.00 -12.35 -18.18
C ASP A 211 -14.75 -13.05 -17.66
N GLU A 212 -13.59 -12.80 -18.25
CA GLU A 212 -12.31 -13.35 -17.80
C GLU A 212 -11.96 -12.80 -16.41
N ILE A 213 -12.05 -11.49 -16.21
CA ILE A 213 -11.74 -10.83 -14.93
C ILE A 213 -12.64 -11.34 -13.83
N LYS A 214 -13.96 -11.42 -14.06
CA LYS A 214 -14.92 -11.97 -13.09
C LYS A 214 -14.65 -13.43 -12.79
N SER A 215 -14.39 -14.24 -13.81
CA SER A 215 -14.03 -15.65 -13.64
C SER A 215 -12.78 -15.85 -12.81
N ASN A 216 -11.74 -15.03 -13.04
CA ASN A 216 -10.49 -15.07 -12.27
C ASN A 216 -10.72 -14.68 -10.80
N ILE A 217 -11.56 -13.65 -10.52
CA ILE A 217 -11.93 -13.27 -9.15
C ILE A 217 -12.63 -14.44 -8.45
N GLU A 218 -13.63 -15.05 -9.07
CA GLU A 218 -14.35 -16.17 -8.48
C GLU A 218 -13.46 -17.41 -8.29
N GLN A 219 -12.51 -17.63 -9.20
CA GLN A 219 -11.53 -18.71 -9.03
C GLN A 219 -10.56 -18.42 -7.88
N LEU A 220 -10.08 -17.17 -7.78
CA LEU A 220 -9.22 -16.75 -6.67
C LEU A 220 -9.90 -16.94 -5.30
N LYS A 221 -11.21 -16.63 -5.20
CA LYS A 221 -12.00 -16.87 -4.00
C LYS A 221 -12.01 -18.37 -3.63
N LYS A 222 -12.26 -19.24 -4.60
CA LYS A 222 -12.27 -20.70 -4.38
C LYS A 222 -10.92 -21.23 -3.93
N ASP A 223 -9.84 -20.68 -4.47
CA ASP A 223 -8.47 -21.15 -4.25
C ASP A 223 -7.80 -20.49 -3.03
N LEU A 224 -8.40 -19.45 -2.45
CA LEU A 224 -7.84 -18.72 -1.33
C LEU A 224 -7.47 -19.60 -0.13
N PRO A 225 -8.25 -20.62 0.30
CA PRO A 225 -7.86 -21.53 1.38
C PRO A 225 -6.59 -22.34 1.07
N MET A 226 -6.38 -22.67 -0.20
CA MET A 226 -5.16 -23.35 -0.65
C MET A 226 -3.97 -22.39 -0.64
N LEU A 227 -4.15 -21.18 -1.17
CA LEU A 227 -3.11 -20.14 -1.20
C LEU A 227 -2.66 -19.76 0.21
N LYS A 228 -3.58 -19.61 1.17
CA LYS A 228 -3.26 -19.37 2.59
C LYS A 228 -2.29 -20.39 3.16
N LYS A 229 -2.38 -21.65 2.73
CA LYS A 229 -1.50 -22.75 3.18
C LYS A 229 -0.14 -22.78 2.46
N ARG A 230 -0.06 -22.19 1.26
CA ARG A 230 1.11 -22.27 0.38
C ARG A 230 1.98 -21.02 0.40
N CYS A 231 1.39 -19.85 0.61
CA CYS A 231 2.12 -18.60 0.77
C CYS A 231 2.66 -18.45 2.20
N GLU A 232 3.72 -17.70 2.38
CA GLU A 232 4.24 -17.34 3.70
C GLU A 232 3.27 -16.41 4.43
N VAL A 233 2.82 -15.36 3.73
CA VAL A 233 1.81 -14.40 4.19
C VAL A 233 0.89 -14.04 3.04
N ILE A 234 -0.40 -13.89 3.29
CA ILE A 234 -1.36 -13.26 2.37
C ILE A 234 -1.97 -12.07 3.09
N SER A 235 -1.92 -10.92 2.44
CA SER A 235 -2.58 -9.68 2.85
C SER A 235 -3.42 -9.11 1.70
N PHE A 236 -4.28 -8.14 2.02
CA PHE A 236 -5.20 -7.52 1.09
C PHE A 236 -5.15 -6.01 1.25
N ASP A 237 -5.32 -5.24 0.15
CA ASP A 237 -5.73 -3.85 0.25
C ASP A 237 -7.24 -3.76 0.55
N CYS A 238 -7.74 -2.56 0.86
CA CYS A 238 -9.16 -2.38 1.21
C CYS A 238 -10.10 -2.86 0.10
N LEU A 239 -9.77 -2.59 -1.15
CA LEU A 239 -10.57 -3.03 -2.30
C LEU A 239 -10.49 -4.55 -2.51
N GLY A 240 -9.32 -5.14 -2.26
CA GLY A 240 -9.14 -6.61 -2.27
C GLY A 240 -9.96 -7.30 -1.19
N LEU A 241 -10.03 -6.72 0.01
CA LEU A 241 -10.90 -7.22 1.09
C LEU A 241 -12.37 -7.20 0.66
N GLU A 242 -12.83 -6.11 0.07
CA GLU A 242 -14.22 -5.96 -0.40
C GLU A 242 -14.54 -6.97 -1.51
N GLN A 243 -13.69 -7.07 -2.53
CA GLN A 243 -13.96 -7.92 -3.71
C GLN A 243 -13.82 -9.41 -3.43
N ILE A 244 -12.87 -9.81 -2.58
CA ILE A 244 -12.58 -11.24 -2.28
C ILE A 244 -13.38 -11.72 -1.08
N ASN A 245 -13.62 -10.87 -0.08
CA ASN A 245 -14.25 -11.22 1.20
C ASN A 245 -13.55 -12.41 1.91
N PRO A 246 -12.26 -12.28 2.25
CA PRO A 246 -11.48 -13.36 2.86
C PRO A 246 -12.02 -13.78 4.22
N LYS A 247 -12.72 -12.91 4.94
CA LYS A 247 -13.35 -13.22 6.23
C LYS A 247 -14.34 -14.37 6.10
N GLU A 248 -15.25 -14.27 5.15
CA GLU A 248 -16.26 -15.31 4.89
C GLU A 248 -15.62 -16.59 4.34
N ILE A 249 -14.76 -16.47 3.33
CA ILE A 249 -14.15 -17.62 2.65
C ILE A 249 -13.26 -18.44 3.58
N LEU A 250 -12.53 -17.78 4.48
CA LEU A 250 -11.61 -18.43 5.42
C LEU A 250 -12.25 -18.71 6.77
N ASN A 251 -13.53 -18.37 6.94
CA ASN A 251 -14.28 -18.50 8.18
C ASN A 251 -13.56 -17.87 9.38
N ILE A 252 -13.10 -16.61 9.21
CA ILE A 252 -12.42 -15.84 10.25
C ILE A 252 -13.48 -15.21 11.15
N SER A 253 -13.34 -15.33 12.49
CA SER A 253 -14.25 -14.68 13.44
C SER A 253 -14.19 -13.17 13.36
N ASP A 254 -15.24 -12.48 13.83
CA ASP A 254 -15.25 -11.01 13.90
C ASP A 254 -14.10 -10.48 14.75
N GLU A 255 -13.82 -11.12 15.87
CA GLU A 255 -12.74 -10.77 16.78
C GLU A 255 -11.37 -10.88 16.10
N GLU A 256 -11.08 -12.00 15.46
CA GLU A 256 -9.82 -12.24 14.72
C GLU A 256 -9.70 -11.25 13.55
N PHE A 257 -10.78 -11.05 12.78
CA PHE A 257 -10.78 -10.14 11.65
C PHE A 257 -10.49 -8.70 12.09
N ASN A 258 -11.17 -8.20 13.11
CA ASN A 258 -10.98 -6.84 13.63
C ASN A 258 -9.60 -6.65 14.27
N ALA A 259 -9.02 -7.70 14.86
CA ALA A 259 -7.66 -7.64 15.40
C ALA A 259 -6.58 -7.51 14.30
N ILE A 260 -6.80 -8.12 13.12
CA ILE A 260 -5.84 -8.13 12.02
C ILE A 260 -6.06 -6.95 11.06
N TYR A 261 -7.33 -6.69 10.72
CA TYR A 261 -7.72 -5.70 9.71
C TYR A 261 -8.34 -4.47 10.37
N GLN A 262 -7.51 -3.67 11.02
CA GLN A 262 -7.92 -2.41 11.63
C GLN A 262 -7.98 -1.29 10.58
N GLY A 263 -9.01 -0.43 10.66
CA GLY A 263 -9.16 0.76 9.81
C GLY A 263 -9.97 0.53 8.52
N HIS A 264 -10.89 -0.43 8.56
CA HIS A 264 -11.93 -0.62 7.52
C HIS A 264 -13.18 0.19 7.80
N ASP A 265 -13.12 1.12 8.72
CA ASP A 265 -14.27 1.91 9.09
C ASP A 265 -14.68 2.78 7.91
N TYR A 266 -15.89 2.55 7.45
CA TYR A 266 -16.52 3.27 6.35
C TYR A 266 -16.88 4.69 6.75
N ASP A 267 -17.00 4.95 8.06
CA ASP A 267 -17.22 6.26 8.60
C ASP A 267 -15.87 6.97 8.81
N MET A 268 -15.67 8.09 8.12
CA MET A 268 -14.44 8.89 8.19
C MET A 268 -14.33 9.65 9.52
N PHE A 269 -15.47 9.86 10.18
CA PHE A 269 -15.59 10.59 11.44
C PHE A 269 -16.52 9.83 12.37
N ASP A 270 -16.18 9.84 13.65
CA ASP A 270 -17.09 9.36 14.68
C ASP A 270 -18.20 10.40 14.97
N LYS A 271 -19.12 10.03 15.89
CA LYS A 271 -20.21 10.92 16.33
C LYS A 271 -19.75 12.23 16.97
N ASP A 272 -18.52 12.28 17.46
CA ASP A 272 -17.90 13.42 18.12
C ASP A 272 -17.03 14.24 17.14
N GLY A 273 -16.97 13.82 15.85
CA GLY A 273 -16.25 14.49 14.78
C GLY A 273 -14.76 14.15 14.73
N ASN A 274 -14.29 13.13 15.47
CA ASN A 274 -12.90 12.68 15.39
C ASN A 274 -12.68 11.80 14.16
N ILE A 275 -11.49 11.88 13.59
CA ILE A 275 -11.12 11.06 12.42
C ILE A 275 -10.89 9.61 12.87
N THR A 276 -11.48 8.66 12.14
CA THR A 276 -11.39 7.21 12.39
C THR A 276 -10.51 6.49 11.39
N VAL A 277 -9.91 7.20 10.43
CA VAL A 277 -9.05 6.62 9.39
C VAL A 277 -7.60 6.98 9.60
N SER A 278 -6.72 6.00 9.42
CA SER A 278 -5.27 6.11 9.66
C SER A 278 -4.43 6.35 8.41
N THR A 279 -5.06 6.40 7.22
CA THR A 279 -4.34 6.42 5.94
C THR A 279 -4.88 7.49 5.00
N LEU A 280 -4.05 7.96 4.07
CA LEU A 280 -4.45 8.85 2.97
C LEU A 280 -3.61 8.54 1.71
N PHE A 281 -4.00 9.14 0.59
CA PHE A 281 -3.27 9.11 -0.67
C PHE A 281 -2.79 10.51 -1.04
N ILE A 282 -1.49 10.64 -1.33
CA ILE A 282 -0.86 11.89 -1.77
C ILE A 282 -0.42 11.74 -3.24
N ASP A 283 -1.00 12.52 -4.13
CA ASP A 283 -0.54 12.70 -5.50
C ASP A 283 0.39 13.92 -5.56
N ALA A 284 1.69 13.68 -5.38
CA ALA A 284 2.69 14.74 -5.39
C ALA A 284 2.93 15.34 -6.79
N VAL A 285 2.56 14.62 -7.86
CA VAL A 285 2.68 15.11 -9.24
C VAL A 285 1.69 16.25 -9.47
N ASN A 286 0.46 16.10 -8.96
CA ASN A 286 -0.62 17.05 -9.14
C ASN A 286 -0.90 17.91 -7.90
N MET A 287 -0.11 17.75 -6.82
CA MET A 287 -0.30 18.42 -5.52
C MET A 287 -1.73 18.25 -4.99
N LYS A 288 -2.18 16.99 -4.95
CA LYS A 288 -3.53 16.60 -4.53
C LYS A 288 -3.48 15.55 -3.43
N VAL A 289 -4.42 15.63 -2.48
CA VAL A 289 -4.62 14.62 -1.44
C VAL A 289 -6.06 14.13 -1.47
N SER A 290 -6.25 12.86 -1.14
CA SER A 290 -7.57 12.23 -1.04
C SER A 290 -7.51 11.02 -0.12
N ARG A 291 -8.66 10.46 0.23
CA ARG A 291 -8.76 9.23 1.01
C ARG A 291 -8.20 8.01 0.26
N SER A 292 -8.36 7.99 -1.06
CA SER A 292 -7.97 6.85 -1.91
C SER A 292 -7.40 7.33 -3.25
N SER A 293 -6.52 6.53 -3.85
CA SER A 293 -6.01 6.74 -5.21
C SER A 293 -7.11 6.63 -6.29
N THR A 294 -8.27 6.06 -5.93
CA THR A 294 -9.42 5.93 -6.82
C THR A 294 -10.34 7.16 -6.83
N ALA A 295 -10.17 8.07 -5.88
CA ALA A 295 -10.98 9.29 -5.81
C ALA A 295 -10.85 10.09 -7.12
N PRO A 296 -11.97 10.62 -7.67
CA PRO A 296 -11.95 11.51 -8.83
C PRO A 296 -11.08 12.75 -8.59
N MET A 297 -10.42 13.27 -9.62
CA MET A 297 -9.48 14.39 -9.49
C MET A 297 -10.12 15.68 -8.97
N ASP A 298 -11.38 15.93 -9.30
CA ASP A 298 -12.16 17.07 -8.85
C ASP A 298 -12.60 16.96 -7.37
N LYS A 299 -12.60 15.75 -6.83
CA LYS A 299 -12.88 15.47 -5.41
C LYS A 299 -11.65 15.46 -4.52
N ARG A 300 -10.45 15.61 -5.10
CA ARG A 300 -9.20 15.66 -4.34
C ARG A 300 -8.89 17.07 -3.88
N TYR A 301 -8.50 17.24 -2.63
CA TYR A 301 -8.06 18.52 -2.09
C TYR A 301 -6.69 18.93 -2.67
N SER A 302 -6.53 20.21 -3.03
CA SER A 302 -5.26 20.76 -3.48
C SER A 302 -4.44 21.25 -2.29
N PHE A 303 -3.15 20.93 -2.25
CA PHE A 303 -2.25 21.39 -1.20
C PHE A 303 -0.99 22.05 -1.81
N THR A 304 -0.23 22.76 -1.00
CA THR A 304 0.94 23.56 -1.42
C THR A 304 2.27 22.94 -1.00
N GLY A 305 2.25 21.96 -0.11
CA GLY A 305 3.41 21.34 0.52
C GLY A 305 3.87 22.04 1.81
N LYS A 306 3.15 23.07 2.27
CA LYS A 306 3.41 23.81 3.51
C LYS A 306 2.46 23.42 4.65
N GLU A 307 1.50 22.57 4.36
CA GLU A 307 0.50 22.07 5.31
C GLU A 307 1.15 21.08 6.29
N HIS A 308 0.55 20.96 7.47
CA HIS A 308 0.86 19.90 8.40
C HIS A 308 0.20 18.59 7.94
N ILE A 309 0.87 17.45 8.11
CA ILE A 309 0.34 16.15 7.64
C ILE A 309 -1.02 15.80 8.26
N GLY A 310 -1.25 16.18 9.52
CA GLY A 310 -2.54 16.02 10.20
C GLY A 310 -3.67 16.82 9.53
N GLU A 311 -3.39 18.03 9.03
CA GLU A 311 -4.37 18.82 8.27
C GLU A 311 -4.73 18.12 6.95
N LEU A 312 -3.74 17.52 6.28
CA LEU A 312 -4.01 16.76 5.06
C LEU A 312 -4.83 15.50 5.33
N LEU A 313 -4.66 14.86 6.49
CA LEU A 313 -5.51 13.74 6.89
C LEU A 313 -6.96 14.20 7.01
N ILE A 314 -7.24 15.32 7.70
CA ILE A 314 -8.58 15.91 7.79
C ILE A 314 -9.13 16.22 6.40
N LYS A 315 -8.36 16.94 5.59
CA LYS A 315 -8.77 17.36 4.23
C LYS A 315 -9.00 16.18 3.28
N SER A 316 -8.31 15.06 3.47
CA SER A 316 -8.55 13.86 2.68
C SER A 316 -9.92 13.23 2.94
N CYS A 317 -10.49 13.45 4.13
CA CYS A 317 -11.80 12.96 4.55
C CYS A 317 -12.94 13.93 4.18
N GLU A 318 -12.67 15.25 4.17
CA GLU A 318 -13.64 16.26 3.77
C GLU A 318 -14.02 16.07 2.29
N GLY A 319 -15.34 15.98 1.99
CA GLY A 319 -15.83 15.77 0.61
C GLY A 319 -15.81 14.32 0.13
N TYR A 320 -15.37 13.39 0.95
CA TYR A 320 -15.55 11.96 0.70
C TYR A 320 -16.93 11.55 1.25
N ASP A 321 -17.88 11.30 0.35
CA ASP A 321 -19.28 10.97 0.71
C ASP A 321 -19.48 9.47 1.08
N GLY A 322 -18.39 8.73 1.29
CA GLY A 322 -18.43 7.30 1.63
C GLY A 322 -19.01 6.39 0.53
N LYS A 323 -19.45 6.97 -0.58
CA LYS A 323 -20.11 6.28 -1.71
C LYS A 323 -19.24 6.26 -2.96
N GLY A 324 -17.94 6.19 -2.80
CA GLY A 324 -17.03 5.96 -3.91
C GLY A 324 -17.23 4.57 -4.48
N LYS A 325 -18.24 4.41 -5.33
CA LYS A 325 -18.33 3.30 -6.27
C LYS A 325 -17.63 3.68 -7.55
#